data_002b6ee31ba50c40a5ba14791c3837ef
#
_entry.id   002b6ee31ba50c40a5ba14791c3837ef
#
_cell.length_a   1.000
_cell.length_b   1.000
_cell.length_c   1.000
_cell.angle_alpha   90.00
_cell.angle_beta   90.00
_cell.angle_gamma   90.00
#
_symmetry.space_group_name_H-M   'P 1'
#
loop_
_entity.id
_entity.type
_entity.pdbx_description
1 polymer ?
#
loop_
_entity_poly.entity_id
_entity_poly.type
_entity_poly.pdbx_seq_one_letter_code
_entity_poly.pdbx_strand_id
1 'polypeptide(L)'
;QIRKLDTFLTIQKKNNKALRNYLEQIPEVTFRVIPEGGVDSCSFLSWFLPTEELTNAFVAEMKAQNILAGNFYWYANNWHYIKQWQHLQQATTLNNINAEQKQALQQLTTQNFSASDAIMSRCISTAISLVWTEEQIKDKGEKMVTAIKKVLSEASVGA
;
A
#
# COMPACT_ATOMS: atom_id res chain seq x y z
N GLN A 1 13.15 14.54 -20.14
CA GLN A 1 12.31 14.22 -18.95
C GLN A 1 12.76 15.00 -17.72
N ILE A 2 14.05 15.10 -17.41
CA ILE A 2 14.56 15.75 -16.20
C ILE A 2 14.14 17.23 -16.07
N ARG A 3 14.05 17.97 -17.19
CA ARG A 3 13.58 19.36 -17.22
C ARG A 3 12.14 19.55 -16.78
N LYS A 4 11.34 18.47 -16.70
CA LYS A 4 9.93 18.48 -16.27
C LYS A 4 9.76 18.02 -14.82
N LEU A 5 10.85 17.63 -14.15
CA LEU A 5 10.80 17.00 -12.83
C LEU A 5 10.09 17.89 -11.79
N ASP A 6 10.45 19.17 -11.73
CA ASP A 6 9.84 20.11 -10.77
C ASP A 6 8.34 20.27 -10.99
N THR A 7 7.92 20.30 -12.25
CA THR A 7 6.49 20.33 -12.60
C THR A 7 5.79 19.06 -12.12
N PHE A 8 6.38 17.88 -12.35
CA PHE A 8 5.81 16.61 -11.92
C PHE A 8 5.70 16.54 -10.40
N LEU A 9 6.76 16.91 -9.68
CA LEU A 9 6.76 16.91 -8.21
C LEU A 9 5.71 17.89 -7.66
N THR A 10 5.54 19.05 -8.27
CA THR A 10 4.52 20.03 -7.87
C THR A 10 3.10 19.46 -8.02
N ILE A 11 2.81 18.84 -9.16
CA ILE A 11 1.51 18.21 -9.42
C ILE A 11 1.28 17.03 -8.46
N GLN A 12 2.29 16.17 -8.28
CA GLN A 12 2.16 15.02 -7.37
C GLN A 12 1.89 15.46 -5.94
N LYS A 13 2.62 16.46 -5.44
CA LYS A 13 2.39 17.02 -4.09
C LYS A 13 0.98 17.58 -3.93
N LYS A 14 0.50 18.35 -4.93
CA LYS A 14 -0.88 18.87 -4.94
C LYS A 14 -1.91 17.73 -4.86
N ASN A 15 -1.79 16.73 -5.75
CA ASN A 15 -2.76 15.64 -5.86
C ASN A 15 -2.71 14.71 -4.65
N ASN A 16 -1.50 14.42 -4.14
CA ASN A 16 -1.31 13.65 -2.91
C ASN A 16 -2.00 14.32 -1.72
N LYS A 17 -1.74 15.61 -1.51
CA LYS A 17 -2.36 16.39 -0.43
C LYS A 17 -3.88 16.40 -0.57
N ALA A 18 -4.40 16.61 -1.76
CA ALA A 18 -5.83 16.63 -2.01
C ALA A 18 -6.51 15.29 -1.68
N LEU A 19 -5.92 14.16 -2.09
CA LEU A 19 -6.45 12.83 -1.74
C LEU A 19 -6.29 12.53 -0.25
N ARG A 20 -5.14 12.89 0.34
CA ARG A 20 -4.86 12.71 1.77
C ARG A 20 -5.89 13.41 2.64
N ASN A 21 -6.33 14.61 2.29
CA ASN A 21 -7.34 15.37 3.04
C ASN A 21 -8.69 14.62 3.17
N TYR A 22 -9.03 13.74 2.23
CA TYR A 22 -10.21 12.86 2.38
C TYR A 22 -9.98 11.80 3.44
N LEU A 23 -8.83 11.16 3.45
CA LEU A 23 -8.52 10.07 4.37
C LEU A 23 -8.25 10.57 5.80
N GLU A 24 -7.71 11.78 5.97
CA GLU A 24 -7.47 12.41 7.28
C GLU A 24 -8.77 12.68 8.06
N GLN A 25 -9.94 12.62 7.41
CA GLN A 25 -11.23 12.75 8.07
C GLN A 25 -11.62 11.48 8.87
N ILE A 26 -10.87 10.40 8.73
CA ILE A 26 -11.13 9.12 9.40
C ILE A 26 -10.06 8.94 10.49
N PRO A 27 -10.43 9.03 11.79
CA PRO A 27 -9.46 8.96 12.88
C PRO A 27 -8.64 7.66 12.93
N GLU A 28 -9.21 6.57 12.43
CA GLU A 28 -8.56 5.25 12.39
C GLU A 28 -7.49 5.14 11.31
N VAL A 29 -7.45 6.07 10.35
CA VAL A 29 -6.45 6.07 9.29
C VAL A 29 -5.19 6.77 9.77
N THR A 30 -4.06 6.11 9.62
CA THR A 30 -2.74 6.70 9.88
C THR A 30 -1.89 6.73 8.61
N PHE A 31 -0.84 7.53 8.60
CA PHE A 31 0.00 7.72 7.41
C PHE A 31 1.44 7.38 7.71
N ARG A 32 2.17 7.05 6.63
CA ARG A 32 3.62 6.86 6.70
C ARG A 32 4.30 8.13 7.26
N VAL A 33 5.16 7.93 8.24
CA VAL A 33 5.99 8.99 8.78
C VAL A 33 7.12 9.30 7.81
N ILE A 34 7.32 10.57 7.50
CA ILE A 34 8.48 11.04 6.76
C ILE A 34 9.55 11.43 7.80
N PRO A 35 10.76 10.85 7.76
CA PRO A 35 11.83 11.22 8.70
C PRO A 35 12.17 12.70 8.61
N GLU A 36 12.67 13.24 9.71
CA GLU A 36 13.14 14.63 9.76
C GLU A 36 14.19 14.89 8.67
N GLY A 37 14.07 15.99 7.96
CA GLY A 37 14.92 16.33 6.80
C GLY A 37 14.60 15.55 5.52
N GLY A 38 13.70 14.55 5.57
CA GLY A 38 13.28 13.80 4.40
C GLY A 38 12.28 14.57 3.54
N VAL A 39 12.33 14.34 2.22
CA VAL A 39 11.36 14.86 1.25
C VAL A 39 10.70 13.73 0.51
N ASP A 40 9.36 13.73 0.48
CA ASP A 40 8.59 12.75 -0.28
C ASP A 40 8.36 13.23 -1.71
N SER A 41 8.54 12.33 -2.68
CA SER A 41 8.16 12.57 -4.08
C SER A 41 6.64 12.66 -4.26
N CYS A 42 5.88 12.14 -3.30
CA CYS A 42 4.42 12.07 -3.34
C CYS A 42 3.85 11.23 -4.52
N SER A 43 4.67 10.35 -5.09
CA SER A 43 4.22 9.44 -6.15
C SER A 43 3.26 8.36 -5.64
N PHE A 44 3.34 8.05 -4.35
CA PHE A 44 2.40 7.20 -3.62
C PHE A 44 1.95 7.88 -2.33
N LEU A 45 0.71 7.64 -1.96
CA LEU A 45 0.19 7.91 -0.63
C LEU A 45 0.10 6.57 0.11
N SER A 46 1.00 6.33 1.08
CA SER A 46 0.98 5.13 1.92
C SER A 46 0.28 5.45 3.24
N TRP A 47 -0.73 4.66 3.55
CA TRP A 47 -1.59 4.83 4.70
C TRP A 47 -2.00 3.48 5.29
N PHE A 48 -2.49 3.47 6.52
CA PHE A 48 -2.69 2.25 7.31
C PHE A 48 -4.07 2.25 7.96
N LEU A 49 -4.68 1.08 7.98
CA LEU A 49 -5.81 0.76 8.83
C LEU A 49 -5.34 0.14 10.16
N PRO A 50 -6.20 0.09 11.19
CA PRO A 50 -5.80 -0.42 12.51
C PRO A 50 -5.33 -1.87 12.51
N THR A 51 -5.95 -2.75 11.72
CA THR A 51 -5.66 -4.19 11.72
C THR A 51 -5.57 -4.76 10.31
N GLU A 52 -5.01 -5.96 10.20
CA GLU A 52 -4.94 -6.74 8.96
C GLU A 52 -6.35 -7.12 8.47
N GLU A 53 -7.25 -7.49 9.38
CA GLU A 53 -8.62 -7.90 9.07
C GLU A 53 -9.38 -6.74 8.40
N LEU A 54 -9.30 -5.53 8.98
CA LEU A 54 -9.89 -4.33 8.39
C LEU A 54 -9.29 -4.01 7.02
N THR A 55 -7.99 -4.21 6.86
CA THR A 55 -7.31 -3.98 5.58
C THR A 55 -7.79 -4.96 4.52
N ASN A 56 -7.91 -6.24 4.87
CA ASN A 56 -8.44 -7.28 3.98
C ASN A 56 -9.91 -7.01 3.60
N ALA A 57 -10.74 -6.61 4.57
CA ALA A 57 -12.13 -6.24 4.33
C ALA A 57 -12.23 -5.03 3.39
N PHE A 58 -11.40 -4.01 3.61
CA PHE A 58 -11.32 -2.83 2.73
C PHE A 58 -10.88 -3.20 1.30
N VAL A 59 -9.88 -4.07 1.14
CA VAL A 59 -9.44 -4.56 -0.18
C VAL A 59 -10.56 -5.32 -0.89
N ALA A 60 -11.32 -6.14 -0.16
CA ALA A 60 -12.48 -6.85 -0.70
C ALA A 60 -13.58 -5.87 -1.15
N GLU A 61 -13.88 -4.87 -0.32
CA GLU A 61 -14.86 -3.82 -0.64
C GLU A 61 -14.44 -3.00 -1.87
N MET A 62 -13.16 -2.62 -1.98
CA MET A 62 -12.65 -1.93 -3.16
C MET A 62 -12.82 -2.75 -4.44
N LYS A 63 -12.63 -4.08 -4.36
CA LYS A 63 -12.87 -4.99 -5.50
C LYS A 63 -14.34 -5.01 -5.86
N ALA A 64 -15.23 -5.15 -4.88
CA ALA A 64 -16.67 -5.20 -5.09
C ALA A 64 -17.20 -3.90 -5.76
N GLN A 65 -16.66 -2.75 -5.38
CA GLN A 65 -17.02 -1.46 -5.93
C GLN A 65 -16.25 -1.08 -7.21
N ASN A 66 -15.35 -1.92 -7.69
CA ASN A 66 -14.47 -1.66 -8.84
C ASN A 66 -13.61 -0.37 -8.69
N ILE A 67 -13.15 -0.08 -7.46
CA ILE A 67 -12.30 1.07 -7.13
C ILE A 67 -10.87 0.67 -6.74
N LEU A 68 -10.48 -0.57 -6.99
CA LEU A 68 -9.15 -1.08 -6.66
C LEU A 68 -8.04 -0.41 -7.49
N ALA A 69 -8.37 0.14 -8.66
CA ALA A 69 -7.38 0.71 -9.57
C ALA A 69 -6.51 1.79 -8.89
N GLY A 70 -5.19 1.60 -8.94
CA GLY A 70 -4.20 2.48 -8.34
C GLY A 70 -4.07 2.36 -6.82
N ASN A 71 -4.77 1.42 -6.16
CA ASN A 71 -4.56 1.07 -4.76
C ASN A 71 -3.87 -0.30 -4.68
N PHE A 72 -2.79 -0.38 -3.91
CA PHE A 72 -1.94 -1.56 -3.85
C PHE A 72 -1.85 -2.06 -2.41
N TYR A 73 -2.17 -3.32 -2.22
CA TYR A 73 -1.93 -4.06 -0.98
C TYR A 73 -0.69 -4.95 -1.17
N TRP A 74 0.49 -4.37 -0.88
CA TRP A 74 1.77 -5.01 -1.14
C TRP A 74 2.01 -6.27 -0.31
N TYR A 75 1.39 -6.37 0.85
CA TYR A 75 1.51 -7.52 1.72
C TYR A 75 0.99 -8.82 1.07
N ALA A 76 -0.07 -8.72 0.29
CA ALA A 76 -0.71 -9.87 -0.35
C ALA A 76 -0.18 -10.17 -1.76
N ASN A 77 0.73 -9.36 -2.30
CA ASN A 77 1.27 -9.59 -3.63
C ASN A 77 2.77 -9.98 -3.60
N ASN A 78 3.26 -10.55 -4.69
CA ASN A 78 4.64 -11.03 -4.81
C ASN A 78 5.63 -9.98 -5.33
N TRP A 79 5.30 -8.69 -5.29
CA TRP A 79 6.16 -7.67 -5.90
C TRP A 79 7.20 -7.11 -4.92
N HIS A 80 6.79 -6.81 -3.69
CA HIS A 80 7.62 -6.04 -2.76
C HIS A 80 7.90 -6.72 -1.43
N TYR A 81 7.13 -7.77 -1.08
CA TYR A 81 7.29 -8.42 0.19
C TYR A 81 7.90 -9.81 0.03
N ILE A 82 9.09 -10.02 0.58
CA ILE A 82 9.91 -11.22 0.39
C ILE A 82 9.18 -12.52 0.79
N LYS A 83 8.30 -12.47 1.79
CA LYS A 83 7.49 -13.62 2.21
C LYS A 83 6.54 -14.12 1.11
N GLN A 84 6.24 -13.31 0.12
CA GLN A 84 5.37 -13.67 -1.02
C GLN A 84 6.18 -14.16 -2.23
N TRP A 85 7.52 -14.18 -2.14
CA TRP A 85 8.38 -14.58 -3.24
C TRP A 85 8.55 -16.10 -3.29
N GLN A 86 7.58 -16.77 -3.90
CA GLN A 86 7.54 -18.24 -4.00
C GLN A 86 8.82 -18.84 -4.58
N HIS A 87 9.44 -18.20 -5.57
CA HIS A 87 10.69 -18.66 -6.15
C HIS A 87 11.84 -18.76 -5.14
N LEU A 88 11.89 -17.87 -4.14
CA LEU A 88 12.87 -17.98 -3.05
C LEU A 88 12.50 -19.12 -2.09
N GLN A 89 11.21 -19.24 -1.73
CA GLN A 89 10.73 -20.30 -0.83
C GLN A 89 10.98 -21.69 -1.41
N GLN A 90 10.82 -21.83 -2.73
CA GLN A 90 11.02 -23.08 -3.45
C GLN A 90 12.48 -23.26 -3.89
N ALA A 91 13.36 -22.28 -3.64
CA ALA A 91 14.73 -22.23 -4.15
C ALA A 91 14.80 -22.46 -5.68
N THR A 92 13.81 -21.92 -6.41
CA THR A 92 13.73 -21.98 -7.86
C THR A 92 14.43 -20.76 -8.45
N THR A 93 15.46 -20.97 -9.27
CA THR A 93 16.24 -19.90 -9.91
C THR A 93 16.39 -20.17 -11.38
N LEU A 94 16.70 -19.11 -12.16
CA LEU A 94 16.99 -19.25 -13.60
C LEU A 94 18.31 -19.97 -13.87
N ASN A 95 19.24 -19.90 -12.92
CA ASN A 95 20.54 -20.55 -13.00
C ASN A 95 20.60 -21.73 -12.02
N ASN A 96 21.49 -22.69 -12.34
CA ASN A 96 21.83 -23.75 -11.39
C ASN A 96 22.52 -23.14 -10.17
N ILE A 97 21.99 -23.43 -8.98
CA ILE A 97 22.57 -23.06 -7.70
C ILE A 97 23.09 -24.29 -6.98
N ASN A 98 24.18 -24.15 -6.23
CA ASN A 98 24.74 -25.23 -5.44
C ASN A 98 23.89 -25.49 -4.17
N ALA A 99 24.21 -26.57 -3.45
CA ALA A 99 23.45 -26.98 -2.27
C ALA A 99 23.48 -25.90 -1.15
N GLU A 100 24.62 -25.23 -0.96
CA GLU A 100 24.80 -24.17 0.04
C GLU A 100 23.91 -22.96 -0.27
N GLN A 101 23.92 -22.51 -1.53
CA GLN A 101 23.05 -21.41 -2.00
C GLN A 101 21.57 -21.76 -1.85
N LYS A 102 21.20 -23.02 -2.15
CA LYS A 102 19.82 -23.49 -1.98
C LYS A 102 19.41 -23.46 -0.50
N GLN A 103 20.27 -23.93 0.38
CA GLN A 103 20.04 -23.89 1.82
C GLN A 103 19.92 -22.47 2.33
N ALA A 104 20.77 -21.53 1.88
CA ALA A 104 20.71 -20.12 2.27
C ALA A 104 19.39 -19.48 1.84
N LEU A 105 18.90 -19.75 0.62
CA LEU A 105 17.59 -19.25 0.15
C LEU A 105 16.44 -19.81 1.00
N GLN A 106 16.46 -21.10 1.34
CA GLN A 106 15.46 -21.70 2.22
C GLN A 106 15.46 -21.09 3.62
N GLN A 107 16.63 -20.79 4.18
CA GLN A 107 16.75 -20.12 5.47
C GLN A 107 16.17 -18.71 5.49
N LEU A 108 16.27 -17.95 4.36
CA LEU A 108 15.65 -16.62 4.27
C LEU A 108 14.15 -16.66 4.49
N THR A 109 13.47 -17.72 4.06
CA THR A 109 12.01 -17.83 4.15
C THR A 109 11.52 -18.26 5.53
N THR A 110 12.42 -18.81 6.37
CA THR A 110 12.11 -19.22 7.75
C THR A 110 12.39 -18.13 8.78
N GLN A 111 12.92 -16.98 8.36
CA GLN A 111 13.19 -15.86 9.27
C GLN A 111 11.90 -15.27 9.83
N ASN A 112 12.01 -14.72 11.04
CA ASN A 112 10.90 -14.02 11.68
C ASN A 112 10.77 -12.60 11.11
N PHE A 113 9.70 -12.33 10.40
CA PHE A 113 9.37 -11.01 9.85
C PHE A 113 8.23 -10.34 10.61
N SER A 114 7.95 -10.71 11.85
CA SER A 114 6.78 -10.23 12.60
C SER A 114 6.65 -8.72 12.66
N ALA A 115 7.76 -7.98 12.80
CA ALA A 115 7.74 -6.53 12.79
C ALA A 115 7.33 -5.96 11.40
N SER A 116 7.82 -6.55 10.32
CA SER A 116 7.42 -6.18 8.97
C SER A 116 5.98 -6.60 8.66
N ASP A 117 5.56 -7.78 9.12
CA ASP A 117 4.19 -8.26 9.01
C ASP A 117 3.21 -7.28 9.67
N ALA A 118 3.49 -6.86 10.91
CA ALA A 118 2.64 -5.94 11.67
C ALA A 118 2.44 -4.57 10.99
N ILE A 119 3.38 -4.16 10.16
CA ILE A 119 3.29 -2.91 9.39
C ILE A 119 2.65 -3.15 8.02
N MET A 120 3.20 -4.12 7.26
CA MET A 120 2.82 -4.35 5.87
C MET A 120 1.40 -4.88 5.72
N SER A 121 0.92 -5.69 6.68
CA SER A 121 -0.43 -6.25 6.68
C SER A 121 -1.53 -5.19 6.80
N ARG A 122 -1.19 -3.99 7.27
CA ARG A 122 -2.12 -2.88 7.44
C ARG A 122 -1.96 -1.75 6.41
N CYS A 123 -0.97 -1.88 5.53
CA CYS A 123 -0.56 -0.81 4.61
C CYS A 123 -1.25 -0.91 3.26
N ILE A 124 -1.90 0.17 2.87
CA ILE A 124 -2.35 0.41 1.49
C ILE A 124 -1.50 1.53 0.89
N SER A 125 -1.06 1.34 -0.34
CA SER A 125 -0.37 2.37 -1.11
C SER A 125 -1.22 2.79 -2.31
N THR A 126 -1.58 4.06 -2.35
CA THR A 126 -2.34 4.65 -3.46
C THR A 126 -1.41 5.40 -4.38
N ALA A 127 -1.32 4.99 -5.64
CA ALA A 127 -0.53 5.69 -6.66
C ALA A 127 -1.17 7.04 -6.99
N ILE A 128 -0.35 8.07 -7.07
CA ILE A 128 -0.79 9.44 -7.37
C ILE A 128 -0.52 9.76 -8.84
N SER A 129 -1.57 9.91 -9.61
CA SER A 129 -1.45 10.23 -11.03
C SER A 129 -1.18 11.72 -11.26
N LEU A 130 -0.32 12.02 -12.23
CA LEU A 130 -0.03 13.37 -12.68
C LEU A 130 -1.18 14.00 -13.48
N VAL A 131 -2.05 13.15 -14.05
CA VAL A 131 -3.11 13.59 -14.98
C VAL A 131 -4.51 13.60 -14.33
N TRP A 132 -4.60 13.38 -13.02
CA TRP A 132 -5.89 13.47 -12.35
C TRP A 132 -6.45 14.88 -12.37
N THR A 133 -7.75 14.98 -12.68
CA THR A 133 -8.53 16.20 -12.46
C THR A 133 -8.98 16.28 -11.00
N GLU A 134 -9.40 17.45 -10.56
CA GLU A 134 -9.94 17.66 -9.21
C GLU A 134 -11.19 16.80 -8.96
N GLU A 135 -12.04 16.64 -9.99
CA GLU A 135 -13.23 15.79 -9.94
C GLU A 135 -12.86 14.31 -9.74
N GLN A 136 -11.83 13.81 -10.45
CA GLN A 136 -11.34 12.43 -10.28
C GLN A 136 -10.76 12.19 -8.89
N ILE A 137 -10.05 13.18 -8.33
CA ILE A 137 -9.53 13.08 -6.95
C ILE A 137 -10.69 13.05 -5.96
N LYS A 138 -11.68 13.90 -6.14
CA LYS A 138 -12.89 13.96 -5.33
C LYS A 138 -13.63 12.62 -5.37
N ASP A 139 -13.99 12.12 -6.55
CA ASP A 139 -14.69 10.84 -6.71
C ASP A 139 -13.94 9.69 -6.06
N LYS A 140 -12.61 9.60 -6.29
CA LYS A 140 -11.76 8.59 -5.68
C LYS A 140 -11.73 8.72 -4.15
N GLY A 141 -11.55 9.92 -3.63
CA GLY A 141 -11.50 10.18 -2.20
C GLY A 141 -12.81 9.83 -1.50
N GLU A 142 -13.94 10.25 -2.05
CA GLU A 142 -15.27 9.96 -1.50
C GLU A 142 -15.58 8.45 -1.50
N LYS A 143 -15.25 7.74 -2.57
CA LYS A 143 -15.41 6.28 -2.65
C LYS A 143 -14.53 5.55 -1.63
N MET A 144 -13.27 5.96 -1.47
CA MET A 144 -12.37 5.38 -0.47
C MET A 144 -12.90 5.62 0.95
N VAL A 145 -13.32 6.83 1.27
CA VAL A 145 -13.90 7.18 2.58
C VAL A 145 -15.15 6.34 2.86
N THR A 146 -16.03 6.20 1.87
CA THR A 146 -17.25 5.39 1.99
C THR A 146 -16.93 3.92 2.27
N ALA A 147 -15.98 3.36 1.52
CA ALA A 147 -15.56 1.96 1.70
C ALA A 147 -14.90 1.73 3.07
N ILE A 148 -14.05 2.66 3.54
CA ILE A 148 -13.42 2.55 4.87
C ILE A 148 -14.48 2.63 5.97
N LYS A 149 -15.37 3.61 5.92
CA LYS A 149 -16.44 3.77 6.93
C LYS A 149 -17.35 2.54 6.99
N LYS A 150 -17.66 1.94 5.85
CA LYS A 150 -18.45 0.70 5.79
C LYS A 150 -17.75 -0.43 6.56
N VAL A 151 -16.49 -0.73 6.25
CA VAL A 151 -15.78 -1.84 6.91
C VAL A 151 -15.54 -1.59 8.40
N LEU A 152 -15.33 -0.34 8.80
CA LEU A 152 -15.22 0.04 10.22
C LEU A 152 -16.55 -0.19 10.96
N SER A 153 -17.68 0.19 10.35
CA SER A 153 -18.99 0.00 10.96
C SER A 153 -19.36 -1.48 11.09
N GLU A 154 -19.08 -2.29 10.08
CA GLU A 154 -19.34 -3.74 10.10
C GLU A 154 -18.51 -4.44 11.18
N ALA A 155 -17.24 -4.06 11.35
CA ALA A 155 -16.39 -4.59 12.41
C ALA A 155 -16.88 -4.23 13.84
N SER A 156 -17.47 -3.04 14.01
CA SER A 156 -17.98 -2.59 15.31
C SER A 156 -19.26 -3.30 15.73
N VAL A 157 -20.03 -3.88 14.80
CA VAL A 157 -21.26 -4.63 15.07
C VAL A 157 -20.96 -6.11 15.39
N GLY A 158 -19.80 -6.61 14.97
CA GLY A 158 -19.37 -8.01 15.17
C GLY A 158 -18.52 -8.25 16.42
N ALA A 159 -18.19 -7.19 17.17
CA ALA A 159 -17.40 -7.25 18.41
C ALA A 159 -18.31 -7.11 19.64
#